data_3693bd250acd2b1abb3e395042d3483b
#
_entry.id   3693bd250acd2b1abb3e395042d3483b
#
_cell.length_a   1.000
_cell.length_b   1.000
_cell.length_c   1.000
_cell.angle_alpha   90.00
_cell.angle_beta   90.00
_cell.angle_gamma   90.00
#
_symmetry.space_group_name_H-M   'P 1'
#
loop_
_entity.id
_entity.type
_entity.pdbx_description
1 polymer ?
#
loop_
_entity_poly.entity_id
_entity_poly.type
_entity_poly.pdbx_seq_one_letter_code
_entity_poly.pdbx_strand_id
1 'polypeptide(L)'
;MGSSLRKKAHASGKAIRGHIGKNGNKSYRMVDMKEYEDMLVKPMNTDIAETIVENPTEHADVIEFVHKQGLELKPANLIMNDLKWKYLVRSAVRARNIMMTGPAGSGKTMAAKALVSALKRPFFYFNLGATQDPRAALIGNTHFNKASGTYFSESAFVKAIKTPYAVILLDELSRSHPEAANILMTVLDQTQRYLRLDEQDNSPIVKVAEGVTFIATANIGAEFTATRIMDRAIMDRFVTIEMDLLDKQSEFELLKFKFPEADEYALNALAEIADTTRQLIKTDMSKVSTIVSTRVNVEAAGLIYDGFDLMEAAEIAILPYFSNDGGLDSERVFVKQLIQKYVKTTDEQLFNEVKDEATNEEEIVW
;
A
#
# COMPACT_ATOMS: atom_id res chain seq x y z
N MET A 1 -17.26 13.98 -25.94
CA MET A 1 -16.54 15.25 -25.63
C MET A 1 -15.05 15.08 -25.27
N GLY A 2 -14.59 13.94 -24.73
CA GLY A 2 -13.20 13.80 -24.27
C GLY A 2 -12.11 13.75 -25.35
N SER A 3 -12.38 13.26 -26.57
CA SER A 3 -11.33 13.09 -27.59
C SER A 3 -10.90 14.41 -28.26
N SER A 4 -11.80 15.36 -28.42
CA SER A 4 -11.53 16.67 -29.02
C SER A 4 -10.69 17.56 -28.11
N LEU A 5 -10.95 17.55 -26.80
CA LEU A 5 -10.17 18.32 -25.81
C LEU A 5 -8.75 17.76 -25.66
N ARG A 6 -8.58 16.42 -25.68
CA ARG A 6 -7.25 15.79 -25.64
C ARG A 6 -6.41 16.15 -26.86
N LYS A 7 -6.99 16.12 -28.06
CA LYS A 7 -6.27 16.53 -29.29
C LYS A 7 -5.86 18.00 -29.26
N LYS A 8 -6.73 18.90 -28.78
CA LYS A 8 -6.40 20.32 -28.63
C LYS A 8 -5.32 20.60 -27.59
N ALA A 9 -5.36 19.91 -26.44
CA ALA A 9 -4.34 20.04 -25.40
C ALA A 9 -2.97 19.56 -25.90
N HIS A 10 -2.90 18.41 -26.56
CA HIS A 10 -1.67 17.89 -27.12
C HIS A 10 -1.06 18.82 -28.21
N ALA A 11 -1.91 19.37 -29.09
CA ALA A 11 -1.47 20.31 -30.14
C ALA A 11 -0.98 21.66 -29.58
N SER A 12 -1.42 22.08 -28.39
CA SER A 12 -1.03 23.34 -27.75
C SER A 12 0.00 23.19 -26.65
N GLY A 13 0.56 22.00 -26.44
CA GLY A 13 1.53 21.73 -25.36
C GLY A 13 0.95 21.92 -23.95
N LYS A 14 -0.38 21.72 -23.79
CA LYS A 14 -1.09 21.91 -22.52
C LYS A 14 -1.61 20.59 -21.98
N ALA A 15 -1.70 20.45 -20.66
CA ALA A 15 -2.33 19.33 -19.98
C ALA A 15 -3.83 19.61 -19.72
N ILE A 16 -4.60 18.54 -19.45
CA ILE A 16 -6.02 18.66 -19.10
C ILE A 16 -6.17 18.36 -17.61
N ARG A 17 -6.70 19.33 -16.87
CA ARG A 17 -7.10 19.18 -15.47
C ARG A 17 -8.59 18.89 -15.35
N GLY A 18 -8.95 17.80 -14.67
CA GLY A 18 -10.31 17.52 -14.24
C GLY A 18 -10.59 18.14 -12.87
N HIS A 19 -11.78 18.70 -12.67
CA HIS A 19 -12.25 19.18 -11.38
C HIS A 19 -13.64 18.62 -11.12
N ILE A 20 -13.87 18.12 -9.90
CA ILE A 20 -15.19 17.64 -9.45
C ILE A 20 -15.75 18.75 -8.56
N GLY A 21 -16.83 19.41 -8.99
CA GLY A 21 -17.50 20.43 -8.19
C GLY A 21 -18.25 19.83 -6.99
N LYS A 22 -18.61 20.67 -6.03
CA LYS A 22 -19.36 20.26 -4.80
C LYS A 22 -20.68 19.50 -5.10
N ASN A 23 -21.20 19.61 -6.30
CA ASN A 23 -22.43 18.94 -6.78
C ASN A 23 -22.12 17.69 -7.62
N GLY A 24 -20.94 17.13 -7.58
CA GLY A 24 -20.56 15.94 -8.36
C GLY A 24 -20.30 16.19 -9.85
N ASN A 25 -20.51 17.40 -10.37
CA ASN A 25 -20.29 17.72 -11.78
C ASN A 25 -18.80 17.75 -12.10
N LYS A 26 -18.39 16.98 -13.12
CA LYS A 26 -17.00 16.94 -13.62
C LYS A 26 -16.81 18.04 -14.65
N SER A 27 -15.85 18.95 -14.41
CA SER A 27 -15.39 19.94 -15.37
C SER A 27 -13.93 19.69 -15.73
N TYR A 28 -13.53 20.08 -16.96
CA TYR A 28 -12.17 19.91 -17.46
C TYR A 28 -11.66 21.23 -18.03
N ARG A 29 -10.46 21.64 -17.65
CA ARG A 29 -9.78 22.79 -18.24
C ARG A 29 -8.40 22.44 -18.77
N MET A 30 -7.91 23.15 -19.77
CA MET A 30 -6.52 23.07 -20.20
C MET A 30 -5.65 23.92 -19.27
N VAL A 31 -4.53 23.35 -18.83
CA VAL A 31 -3.53 24.02 -17.99
C VAL A 31 -2.17 23.96 -18.69
N ASP A 32 -1.30 24.91 -18.39
CA ASP A 32 0.08 24.86 -18.88
C ASP A 32 0.80 23.63 -18.36
N MET A 33 1.74 23.07 -19.17
CA MET A 33 2.54 21.90 -18.74
C MET A 33 3.31 22.19 -17.47
N LYS A 34 3.84 23.40 -17.31
CA LYS A 34 4.53 23.81 -16.08
C LYS A 34 3.59 23.80 -14.85
N GLU A 35 2.37 24.32 -14.99
CA GLU A 35 1.34 24.24 -13.94
C GLU A 35 0.97 22.80 -13.61
N TYR A 36 0.95 21.92 -14.63
CA TYR A 36 0.66 20.50 -14.46
C TYR A 36 1.82 19.75 -13.79
N GLU A 37 3.06 20.02 -14.17
CA GLU A 37 4.27 19.46 -13.57
C GLU A 37 4.44 19.94 -12.12
N ASP A 38 4.19 21.20 -11.82
CA ASP A 38 4.18 21.74 -10.46
C ASP A 38 3.09 21.07 -9.58
N MET A 39 2.00 20.60 -10.18
CA MET A 39 0.96 19.83 -9.49
C MET A 39 1.35 18.38 -9.25
N LEU A 40 2.09 17.75 -10.18
CA LEU A 40 2.60 16.37 -10.02
C LEU A 40 3.70 16.32 -8.96
N VAL A 41 4.47 17.39 -8.83
CA VAL A 41 5.54 17.55 -7.82
C VAL A 41 4.98 18.00 -6.46
N LYS A 42 3.73 18.48 -6.39
CA LYS A 42 3.09 18.76 -5.11
C LYS A 42 2.93 17.45 -4.33
N PRO A 43 3.39 17.41 -3.05
CA PRO A 43 3.09 16.27 -2.19
C PRO A 43 1.58 16.02 -2.21
N MET A 44 1.17 14.76 -2.13
CA MET A 44 -0.24 14.32 -2.22
C MET A 44 -1.21 15.03 -1.25
N ASN A 45 -0.72 15.97 -0.43
CA ASN A 45 -1.47 16.67 0.62
C ASN A 45 -1.09 18.14 0.74
N THR A 46 -1.21 18.96 -0.32
CA THR A 46 -1.00 20.42 -0.21
C THR A 46 -2.26 21.24 0.06
N ASP A 47 -3.41 20.62 0.27
CA ASP A 47 -4.60 21.33 0.75
C ASP A 47 -4.73 21.35 2.30
N ILE A 48 -3.66 21.01 3.02
CA ILE A 48 -3.61 21.11 4.47
C ILE A 48 -2.94 22.44 4.88
N ALA A 49 -3.65 23.55 4.69
CA ALA A 49 -3.54 24.72 5.58
C ALA A 49 -4.37 24.50 6.87
N GLU A 50 -4.83 23.28 7.12
CA GLU A 50 -5.44 22.90 8.40
C GLU A 50 -4.33 22.58 9.39
N THR A 51 -4.36 23.25 10.51
CA THR A 51 -3.45 23.18 11.65
C THR A 51 -2.86 21.77 11.83
N ILE A 52 -1.54 21.66 11.64
CA ILE A 52 -0.79 20.47 12.06
C ILE A 52 -1.18 20.20 13.51
N VAL A 53 -1.52 18.96 13.83
CA VAL A 53 -1.77 18.58 15.23
C VAL A 53 -0.48 18.86 15.99
N GLU A 54 -0.50 19.83 16.90
CA GLU A 54 0.68 20.22 17.67
C GLU A 54 1.24 19.02 18.43
N ASN A 55 2.55 18.81 18.27
CA ASN A 55 3.21 17.75 19.00
C ASN A 55 3.31 18.13 20.47
N PRO A 56 2.81 17.31 21.38
CA PRO A 56 3.03 17.54 22.80
C PRO A 56 4.54 17.43 23.10
N THR A 57 5.07 18.41 23.82
CA THR A 57 6.50 18.48 24.21
C THR A 57 6.72 17.95 25.62
N GLU A 58 5.81 18.23 26.51
CA GLU A 58 5.86 17.77 27.90
C GLU A 58 5.60 16.26 27.98
N HIS A 59 6.30 15.59 28.89
CA HIS A 59 6.21 14.12 29.01
C HIS A 59 4.80 13.65 29.37
N ALA A 60 4.12 14.34 30.27
CA ALA A 60 2.75 14.04 30.67
C ALA A 60 1.77 14.18 29.50
N ASP A 61 1.91 15.24 28.69
CA ASP A 61 1.06 15.51 27.55
C ASP A 61 1.26 14.46 26.45
N VAL A 62 2.50 13.99 26.26
CA VAL A 62 2.76 12.88 25.32
C VAL A 62 2.07 11.60 25.77
N ILE A 63 2.06 11.29 27.06
CA ILE A 63 1.35 10.12 27.59
C ILE A 63 -0.13 10.25 27.32
N GLU A 64 -0.74 11.39 27.67
CA GLU A 64 -2.16 11.62 27.46
C GLU A 64 -2.52 11.56 25.97
N PHE A 65 -1.75 12.22 25.14
CA PHE A 65 -1.94 12.22 23.69
C PHE A 65 -1.93 10.81 23.12
N VAL A 66 -0.92 10.00 23.43
CA VAL A 66 -0.76 8.65 22.87
C VAL A 66 -1.86 7.70 23.37
N HIS A 67 -2.26 7.78 24.64
CA HIS A 67 -3.14 6.79 25.23
C HIS A 67 -4.63 7.13 25.13
N LYS A 68 -4.98 8.42 24.93
CA LYS A 68 -6.36 8.88 24.76
C LYS A 68 -6.60 9.45 23.37
N GLN A 69 -6.10 10.65 23.10
CA GLN A 69 -6.34 11.36 21.85
C GLN A 69 -5.89 10.57 20.63
N GLY A 70 -4.72 9.93 20.69
CA GLY A 70 -4.19 9.12 19.59
C GLY A 70 -5.09 7.95 19.19
N LEU A 71 -5.85 7.36 20.14
CA LEU A 71 -6.84 6.33 19.84
C LEU A 71 -8.07 6.90 19.13
N GLU A 72 -8.55 8.06 19.56
CA GLU A 72 -9.69 8.74 18.94
C GLU A 72 -9.38 9.16 17.49
N LEU A 73 -8.10 9.43 17.19
CA LEU A 73 -7.64 9.75 15.84
C LEU A 73 -7.50 8.53 14.92
N LYS A 74 -7.63 7.30 15.43
CA LYS A 74 -7.54 6.08 14.60
C LYS A 74 -8.70 6.05 13.61
N PRO A 75 -8.42 6.03 12.29
CA PRO A 75 -9.50 5.97 11.30
C PRO A 75 -10.31 4.69 11.41
N ALA A 76 -11.64 4.78 11.28
CA ALA A 76 -12.56 3.64 11.39
C ALA A 76 -12.28 2.55 10.33
N ASN A 77 -11.72 2.92 9.18
CA ASN A 77 -11.34 1.99 8.10
C ASN A 77 -9.98 1.33 8.30
N LEU A 78 -9.26 1.65 9.38
CA LEU A 78 -7.99 1.02 9.72
C LEU A 78 -8.22 -0.11 10.73
N ILE A 79 -8.26 -1.33 10.26
CA ILE A 79 -8.28 -2.50 11.13
C ILE A 79 -6.85 -2.81 11.56
N MET A 80 -6.51 -2.38 12.75
CA MET A 80 -5.20 -2.53 13.37
C MET A 80 -5.36 -2.60 14.88
N ASN A 81 -4.60 -3.47 15.53
CA ASN A 81 -4.58 -3.57 17.00
C ASN A 81 -4.23 -2.21 17.63
N ASP A 82 -4.96 -1.82 18.66
CA ASP A 82 -4.82 -0.52 19.33
C ASP A 82 -3.42 -0.32 19.94
N LEU A 83 -2.78 -1.37 20.40
CA LEU A 83 -1.40 -1.29 20.90
C LEU A 83 -0.43 -0.93 19.76
N LYS A 84 -0.55 -1.57 18.60
CA LYS A 84 0.27 -1.27 17.42
C LYS A 84 0.01 0.16 16.93
N TRP A 85 -1.25 0.62 16.94
CA TRP A 85 -1.62 1.99 16.58
C TRP A 85 -1.04 3.02 17.55
N LYS A 86 -1.22 2.85 18.86
CA LYS A 86 -0.61 3.72 19.90
C LYS A 86 0.89 3.83 19.73
N TYR A 87 1.52 2.71 19.43
CA TYR A 87 2.96 2.66 19.21
C TYR A 87 3.40 3.43 17.96
N LEU A 88 2.61 3.33 16.88
CA LEU A 88 2.81 4.08 15.66
C LEU A 88 2.69 5.59 15.90
N VAL A 89 1.63 6.03 16.58
CA VAL A 89 1.41 7.44 16.99
C VAL A 89 2.55 7.93 17.88
N ARG A 90 2.91 7.19 18.92
CA ARG A 90 4.02 7.52 19.81
C ARG A 90 5.33 7.71 19.05
N SER A 91 5.59 6.83 18.10
CA SER A 91 6.83 6.90 17.33
C SER A 91 6.88 8.14 16.45
N ALA A 92 5.75 8.53 15.84
CA ALA A 92 5.66 9.77 15.08
C ALA A 92 5.83 11.00 15.98
N VAL A 93 5.19 11.04 17.15
CA VAL A 93 5.33 12.16 18.12
C VAL A 93 6.77 12.31 18.59
N ARG A 94 7.48 11.20 18.80
CA ARG A 94 8.88 11.17 19.24
C ARG A 94 9.91 11.14 18.10
N ALA A 95 9.49 11.36 16.86
CA ALA A 95 10.33 11.31 15.65
C ALA A 95 11.20 10.04 15.57
N ARG A 96 10.64 8.88 15.96
CA ARG A 96 11.33 7.59 15.90
C ARG A 96 11.09 6.92 14.54
N ASN A 97 12.11 6.27 14.02
CA ASN A 97 11.97 5.49 12.79
C ASN A 97 11.25 4.18 13.08
N ILE A 98 10.35 3.80 12.19
CA ILE A 98 9.49 2.61 12.32
C ILE A 98 9.73 1.72 11.11
N MET A 99 9.90 0.43 11.34
CA MET A 99 9.85 -0.59 10.28
C MET A 99 8.60 -1.42 10.45
N MET A 100 7.73 -1.39 9.46
CA MET A 100 6.58 -2.29 9.39
C MET A 100 6.95 -3.53 8.60
N THR A 101 6.92 -4.68 9.26
CA THR A 101 7.21 -5.99 8.65
C THR A 101 5.94 -6.81 8.53
N GLY A 102 5.91 -7.77 7.63
CA GLY A 102 4.78 -8.69 7.47
C GLY A 102 4.47 -9.01 6.01
N PRO A 103 3.51 -9.90 5.76
CA PRO A 103 3.18 -10.37 4.42
C PRO A 103 2.62 -9.25 3.52
N ALA A 104 2.62 -9.52 2.21
CA ALA A 104 1.98 -8.62 1.25
C ALA A 104 0.47 -8.51 1.54
N GLY A 105 -0.08 -7.30 1.47
CA GLY A 105 -1.50 -7.08 1.75
C GLY A 105 -1.86 -6.92 3.23
N SER A 106 -0.91 -6.99 4.17
CA SER A 106 -1.18 -6.79 5.61
C SER A 106 -1.43 -5.33 6.04
N GLY A 107 -1.58 -4.40 5.10
CA GLY A 107 -1.98 -3.02 5.41
C GLY A 107 -0.85 -2.08 5.83
N LYS A 108 0.45 -2.43 5.67
CA LYS A 108 1.61 -1.60 6.06
C LYS A 108 1.53 -0.17 5.52
N THR A 109 1.39 -0.02 4.23
CA THR A 109 1.28 1.29 3.56
C THR A 109 0.01 2.04 3.96
N MET A 110 -1.11 1.33 4.22
CA MET A 110 -2.34 1.92 4.73
C MET A 110 -2.16 2.50 6.14
N ALA A 111 -1.50 1.77 7.04
CA ALA A 111 -1.24 2.24 8.39
C ALA A 111 -0.38 3.52 8.41
N ALA A 112 0.64 3.60 7.53
CA ALA A 112 1.44 4.82 7.36
C ALA A 112 0.59 6.01 6.88
N LYS A 113 -0.26 5.81 5.87
CA LYS A 113 -1.18 6.86 5.36
C LYS A 113 -2.23 7.27 6.41
N ALA A 114 -2.75 6.31 7.17
CA ALA A 114 -3.67 6.58 8.26
C ALA A 114 -3.05 7.47 9.35
N LEU A 115 -1.79 7.19 9.73
CA LEU A 115 -1.03 8.01 10.66
C LEU A 115 -0.86 9.45 10.16
N VAL A 116 -0.50 9.61 8.88
CA VAL A 116 -0.35 10.94 8.24
C VAL A 116 -1.65 11.73 8.32
N SER A 117 -2.77 11.10 7.94
CA SER A 117 -4.09 11.73 7.98
C SER A 117 -4.51 12.08 9.41
N ALA A 118 -4.28 11.18 10.37
CA ALA A 118 -4.59 11.39 11.78
C ALA A 118 -3.82 12.56 12.40
N LEU A 119 -2.53 12.69 12.07
CA LEU A 119 -1.66 13.73 12.62
C LEU A 119 -1.56 14.97 11.71
N LYS A 120 -2.25 14.99 10.56
CA LYS A 120 -2.21 16.07 9.56
C LYS A 120 -0.79 16.50 9.18
N ARG A 121 0.08 15.53 8.92
CA ARG A 121 1.50 15.76 8.63
C ARG A 121 1.82 15.77 7.14
N PRO A 122 2.84 16.49 6.68
CA PRO A 122 3.37 16.36 5.34
C PRO A 122 3.79 14.91 5.06
N PHE A 123 3.42 14.38 3.88
CA PHE A 123 3.68 12.98 3.52
C PHE A 123 4.49 12.88 2.25
N PHE A 124 5.55 12.07 2.31
CA PHE A 124 6.37 11.74 1.16
C PHE A 124 6.51 10.22 1.03
N TYR A 125 6.42 9.74 -0.19
CA TYR A 125 6.47 8.31 -0.52
C TYR A 125 7.63 8.03 -1.47
N PHE A 126 8.45 7.04 -1.11
CA PHE A 126 9.57 6.57 -1.93
C PHE A 126 9.54 5.05 -2.01
N ASN A 127 9.36 4.50 -3.23
CA ASN A 127 9.49 3.06 -3.47
C ASN A 127 10.97 2.74 -3.74
N LEU A 128 11.63 2.21 -2.74
CA LEU A 128 13.05 1.87 -2.83
C LEU A 128 13.30 0.54 -3.56
N GLY A 129 12.29 -0.34 -3.61
CA GLY A 129 12.38 -1.59 -4.35
C GLY A 129 12.38 -1.41 -5.88
N ALA A 130 11.78 -0.32 -6.37
CA ALA A 130 11.74 0.02 -7.80
C ALA A 130 12.85 0.99 -8.21
N THR A 131 13.66 1.50 -7.27
CA THR A 131 14.69 2.49 -7.55
C THR A 131 15.94 1.84 -8.17
N GLN A 132 16.25 2.20 -9.41
CA GLN A 132 17.43 1.70 -10.13
C GLN A 132 18.69 2.51 -9.82
N ASP A 133 18.55 3.83 -9.63
CA ASP A 133 19.62 4.76 -9.26
C ASP A 133 19.33 5.39 -7.90
N PRO A 134 19.88 4.83 -6.81
CA PRO A 134 19.67 5.34 -5.46
C PRO A 134 20.25 6.74 -5.25
N ARG A 135 21.36 7.10 -5.90
CA ARG A 135 21.96 8.43 -5.77
C ARG A 135 21.04 9.49 -6.34
N ALA A 136 20.59 9.30 -7.58
CA ALA A 136 19.64 10.20 -8.20
C ALA A 136 18.35 10.36 -7.40
N ALA A 137 17.83 9.26 -6.87
CA ALA A 137 16.56 9.26 -6.12
C ALA A 137 16.68 9.89 -4.73
N LEU A 138 17.80 9.67 -4.02
CA LEU A 138 17.97 10.10 -2.63
C LEU A 138 18.80 11.39 -2.48
N ILE A 139 19.76 11.63 -3.36
CA ILE A 139 20.63 12.81 -3.30
C ILE A 139 20.20 13.85 -4.33
N GLY A 140 20.22 13.46 -5.59
CA GLY A 140 19.92 14.35 -6.72
C GLY A 140 20.85 14.10 -7.88
N ASN A 141 20.72 14.92 -8.91
CA ASN A 141 21.45 14.78 -10.16
C ASN A 141 22.10 16.09 -10.61
N THR A 142 23.23 15.95 -11.27
CA THR A 142 23.88 17.04 -11.98
C THR A 142 23.35 17.09 -13.43
N HIS A 143 22.85 18.24 -13.82
CA HIS A 143 22.31 18.50 -15.13
C HIS A 143 23.16 19.53 -15.87
N PHE A 144 23.19 19.44 -17.20
CA PHE A 144 23.81 20.43 -18.07
C PHE A 144 22.73 21.20 -18.84
N ASN A 145 22.80 22.53 -18.78
CA ASN A 145 21.96 23.41 -19.60
C ASN A 145 22.90 24.37 -20.39
N LYS A 146 22.64 24.54 -21.69
CA LYS A 146 23.46 25.42 -22.56
C LYS A 146 23.52 26.87 -22.07
N ALA A 147 22.49 27.35 -21.38
CA ALA A 147 22.39 28.72 -20.90
C ALA A 147 23.04 28.94 -19.53
N SER A 148 22.99 27.95 -18.62
CA SER A 148 23.44 28.06 -17.24
C SER A 148 24.64 27.15 -16.90
N GLY A 149 25.11 26.35 -17.87
CA GLY A 149 26.18 25.39 -17.62
C GLY A 149 25.71 24.18 -16.82
N THR A 150 26.63 23.63 -16.03
CA THR A 150 26.34 22.49 -15.16
C THR A 150 25.73 22.97 -13.85
N TYR A 151 24.62 22.35 -13.41
CA TYR A 151 23.99 22.66 -12.12
C TYR A 151 23.50 21.39 -11.45
N PHE A 152 23.50 21.38 -10.11
CA PHE A 152 22.96 20.29 -9.30
C PHE A 152 21.47 20.53 -9.00
N SER A 153 20.66 19.47 -9.10
CA SER A 153 19.26 19.47 -8.74
C SER A 153 19.02 18.50 -7.57
N GLU A 154 18.58 19.02 -6.44
CA GLU A 154 18.22 18.22 -5.28
C GLU A 154 17.06 17.25 -5.59
N SER A 155 17.13 16.05 -5.06
CA SER A 155 16.06 15.07 -5.17
C SER A 155 14.80 15.47 -4.37
N ALA A 156 13.68 14.77 -4.64
CA ALA A 156 12.49 14.92 -3.81
C ALA A 156 12.73 14.44 -2.36
N PHE A 157 13.65 13.50 -2.15
CA PHE A 157 14.01 13.02 -0.82
C PHE A 157 14.73 14.09 0.00
N VAL A 158 15.64 14.84 -0.60
CA VAL A 158 16.30 15.99 0.05
C VAL A 158 15.28 17.03 0.49
N LYS A 159 14.28 17.31 -0.35
CA LYS A 159 13.17 18.23 0.01
C LYS A 159 12.34 17.66 1.16
N ALA A 160 12.06 16.36 1.14
CA ALA A 160 11.29 15.69 2.18
C ALA A 160 11.97 15.76 3.55
N ILE A 161 13.27 15.47 3.64
CA ILE A 161 14.01 15.53 4.91
C ILE A 161 14.18 16.95 5.47
N LYS A 162 14.07 17.99 4.62
CA LYS A 162 14.07 19.41 5.02
C LYS A 162 12.71 19.89 5.53
N THR A 163 11.63 19.11 5.32
CA THR A 163 10.27 19.50 5.71
C THR A 163 10.00 19.12 7.16
N PRO A 164 9.79 20.07 8.08
CA PRO A 164 9.52 19.76 9.47
C PRO A 164 8.27 18.87 9.65
N TYR A 165 8.32 17.96 10.62
CA TYR A 165 7.24 17.03 10.97
C TYR A 165 6.79 16.11 9.84
N ALA A 166 7.52 16.02 8.73
CA ALA A 166 7.18 15.14 7.63
C ALA A 166 7.20 13.65 8.06
N VAL A 167 6.27 12.89 7.51
CA VAL A 167 6.30 11.42 7.53
C VAL A 167 6.82 10.96 6.18
N ILE A 168 7.95 10.27 6.18
CA ILE A 168 8.62 9.78 4.98
C ILE A 168 8.49 8.26 4.94
N LEU A 169 7.72 7.75 3.98
CA LEU A 169 7.54 6.32 3.77
C LEU A 169 8.57 5.78 2.76
N LEU A 170 9.41 4.88 3.25
CA LEU A 170 10.41 4.13 2.49
C LEU A 170 9.84 2.74 2.20
N ASP A 171 9.13 2.61 1.09
CA ASP A 171 8.42 1.38 0.75
C ASP A 171 9.35 0.36 0.11
N GLU A 172 9.14 -0.93 0.42
CA GLU A 172 9.92 -2.07 -0.07
C GLU A 172 11.44 -1.98 0.26
N LEU A 173 11.80 -1.48 1.45
CA LEU A 173 13.20 -1.32 1.85
C LEU A 173 14.00 -2.63 1.75
N SER A 174 13.39 -3.79 2.01
CA SER A 174 14.03 -5.11 1.88
C SER A 174 14.41 -5.49 0.44
N ARG A 175 13.89 -4.77 -0.57
CA ARG A 175 14.22 -4.94 -1.98
C ARG A 175 15.16 -3.87 -2.51
N SER A 176 15.49 -2.87 -1.69
CA SER A 176 16.31 -1.74 -2.11
C SER A 176 17.71 -2.16 -2.56
N HIS A 177 18.32 -1.35 -3.41
CA HIS A 177 19.71 -1.51 -3.76
C HIS A 177 20.60 -1.26 -2.52
N PRO A 178 21.71 -2.01 -2.31
CA PRO A 178 22.58 -1.82 -1.14
C PRO A 178 23.09 -0.39 -0.96
N GLU A 179 23.28 0.33 -2.06
CA GLU A 179 23.71 1.73 -2.03
C GLU A 179 22.66 2.65 -1.38
N ALA A 180 21.36 2.38 -1.59
CA ALA A 180 20.31 3.12 -0.90
C ALA A 180 20.42 2.96 0.62
N ALA A 181 20.68 1.74 1.09
CA ALA A 181 20.90 1.46 2.50
C ALA A 181 22.09 2.27 3.05
N ASN A 182 23.22 2.30 2.33
CA ASN A 182 24.40 3.07 2.74
C ASN A 182 24.12 4.57 2.83
N ILE A 183 23.43 5.15 1.86
CA ILE A 183 23.04 6.58 1.85
C ILE A 183 22.12 6.89 3.06
N LEU A 184 21.21 5.98 3.40
CA LEU A 184 20.26 6.17 4.49
C LEU A 184 20.86 5.98 5.89
N MET A 185 22.07 5.39 6.03
CA MET A 185 22.67 5.10 7.33
C MET A 185 22.74 6.31 8.26
N THR A 186 23.24 7.44 7.77
CA THR A 186 23.36 8.68 8.57
C THR A 186 22.03 9.40 8.75
N VAL A 187 21.14 9.30 7.77
CA VAL A 187 19.80 9.90 7.81
C VAL A 187 18.92 9.24 8.86
N LEU A 188 19.00 7.92 8.97
CA LEU A 188 18.20 7.11 9.90
C LEU A 188 18.79 7.03 11.31
N ASP A 189 20.08 7.36 11.47
CA ASP A 189 20.72 7.36 12.78
C ASP A 189 20.16 8.46 13.67
N GLN A 190 19.65 8.10 14.86
CA GLN A 190 18.97 9.04 15.75
C GLN A 190 19.88 10.14 16.29
N THR A 191 21.20 9.93 16.28
CA THR A 191 22.19 10.87 16.79
C THR A 191 22.80 11.74 15.71
N GLN A 192 22.79 11.29 14.44
CA GLN A 192 23.40 11.96 13.32
C GLN A 192 22.39 12.79 12.51
N ARG A 193 21.35 12.15 12.00
CA ARG A 193 20.22 12.81 11.31
C ARG A 193 20.66 13.78 10.22
N TYR A 194 21.51 13.34 9.29
CA TYR A 194 21.94 14.15 8.15
C TYR A 194 22.12 13.34 6.88
N LEU A 195 22.05 14.02 5.74
CA LEU A 195 22.44 13.54 4.42
C LEU A 195 23.53 14.42 3.85
N ARG A 196 24.59 13.81 3.30
CA ARG A 196 25.63 14.53 2.57
C ARG A 196 25.33 14.49 1.08
N LEU A 197 25.37 15.65 0.42
CA LEU A 197 25.11 15.77 -1.01
C LEU A 197 26.42 15.64 -1.79
N ASP A 198 26.92 14.41 -1.96
CA ASP A 198 28.22 14.13 -2.58
C ASP A 198 28.28 14.54 -4.06
N GLU A 199 27.15 14.70 -4.73
CA GLU A 199 27.05 15.10 -6.14
C GLU A 199 27.05 16.63 -6.32
N GLN A 200 26.98 17.40 -5.23
CA GLN A 200 27.03 18.86 -5.24
C GLN A 200 28.42 19.36 -4.87
N ASP A 201 28.81 20.49 -5.48
CA ASP A 201 30.08 21.16 -5.15
C ASP A 201 30.21 21.40 -3.63
N ASN A 202 31.39 21.11 -3.08
CA ASN A 202 31.72 21.15 -1.66
C ASN A 202 30.95 20.12 -0.79
N SER A 203 30.19 19.22 -1.35
CA SER A 203 29.49 18.12 -0.65
C SER A 203 28.76 18.60 0.62
N PRO A 204 27.83 19.54 0.53
CA PRO A 204 27.17 20.10 1.70
C PRO A 204 26.36 19.07 2.47
N ILE A 205 26.22 19.31 3.78
CA ILE A 205 25.42 18.48 4.68
C ILE A 205 24.04 19.07 4.85
N VAL A 206 23.01 18.25 4.62
CA VAL A 206 21.61 18.57 4.86
C VAL A 206 21.15 17.87 6.13
N LYS A 207 20.80 18.62 7.16
CA LYS A 207 20.23 18.05 8.39
C LYS A 207 18.77 17.67 8.17
N VAL A 208 18.36 16.55 8.76
CA VAL A 208 16.95 16.15 8.83
C VAL A 208 16.22 17.13 9.75
N ALA A 209 15.12 17.68 9.26
CA ALA A 209 14.33 18.66 10.00
C ALA A 209 13.70 18.06 11.27
N GLU A 210 13.29 18.94 12.17
CA GLU A 210 12.64 18.56 13.42
C GLU A 210 11.34 17.74 13.17
N GLY A 211 11.08 16.76 14.01
CA GLY A 211 9.85 15.98 13.99
C GLY A 211 9.71 15.02 12.80
N VAL A 212 10.67 14.96 11.88
CA VAL A 212 10.63 14.02 10.74
C VAL A 212 10.64 12.58 11.24
N THR A 213 9.70 11.79 10.75
CA THR A 213 9.55 10.36 11.07
C THR A 213 9.71 9.54 9.80
N PHE A 214 10.62 8.56 9.82
CA PHE A 214 10.76 7.60 8.75
C PHE A 214 9.96 6.35 9.08
N ILE A 215 9.16 5.90 8.10
CA ILE A 215 8.46 4.62 8.14
C ILE A 215 8.98 3.79 6.99
N ALA A 216 9.57 2.64 7.29
CA ALA A 216 9.97 1.69 6.27
C ALA A 216 8.99 0.52 6.23
N THR A 217 8.76 -0.04 5.04
CA THR A 217 8.07 -1.33 4.90
C THR A 217 9.05 -2.38 4.41
N ALA A 218 8.92 -3.58 4.95
CA ALA A 218 9.69 -4.73 4.54
C ALA A 218 8.81 -5.99 4.55
N ASN A 219 8.99 -6.83 3.53
CA ASN A 219 8.49 -8.18 3.56
C ASN A 219 9.64 -9.04 4.08
N ILE A 220 9.50 -9.58 5.29
CA ILE A 220 10.51 -10.41 5.95
C ILE A 220 9.89 -11.79 6.17
N GLY A 221 10.58 -12.82 5.70
CA GLY A 221 10.15 -14.22 5.80
C GLY A 221 10.84 -15.07 4.74
N ALA A 222 11.00 -16.36 5.01
CA ALA A 222 11.62 -17.30 4.07
C ALA A 222 10.81 -17.50 2.78
N GLU A 223 9.52 -17.16 2.83
CA GLU A 223 8.58 -17.22 1.70
C GLU A 223 8.77 -16.12 0.65
N PHE A 224 9.56 -15.09 0.96
CA PHE A 224 9.76 -13.96 0.03
C PHE A 224 11.07 -14.11 -0.75
N THR A 225 11.00 -14.76 -1.91
CA THR A 225 12.15 -15.11 -2.76
C THR A 225 12.92 -13.91 -3.33
N ALA A 226 12.31 -12.73 -3.39
CA ALA A 226 12.93 -11.51 -3.93
C ALA A 226 13.44 -10.54 -2.85
N THR A 227 13.40 -10.92 -1.57
CA THR A 227 13.91 -10.08 -0.48
C THR A 227 15.38 -10.39 -0.20
N ARG A 228 16.17 -9.34 -0.05
CA ARG A 228 17.55 -9.48 0.43
C ARG A 228 17.54 -9.57 1.96
N ILE A 229 18.52 -10.30 2.50
CA ILE A 229 18.79 -10.23 3.93
C ILE A 229 19.20 -8.79 4.24
N MET A 230 18.38 -8.09 5.01
CA MET A 230 18.67 -6.71 5.38
C MET A 230 19.85 -6.68 6.37
N ASP A 231 20.72 -5.69 6.17
CA ASP A 231 21.81 -5.44 7.09
C ASP A 231 21.25 -5.13 8.50
N ARG A 232 21.79 -5.81 9.50
CA ARG A 232 21.42 -5.61 10.89
C ARG A 232 21.62 -4.18 11.34
N ALA A 233 22.63 -3.50 10.83
CA ALA A 233 22.90 -2.10 11.13
C ALA A 233 21.77 -1.17 10.67
N ILE A 234 21.12 -1.46 9.53
CA ILE A 234 19.91 -0.75 9.10
C ILE A 234 18.74 -1.07 10.01
N MET A 235 18.53 -2.36 10.33
CA MET A 235 17.42 -2.78 11.17
C MET A 235 17.47 -2.14 12.57
N ASP A 236 18.65 -2.02 13.17
CA ASP A 236 18.87 -1.42 14.49
C ASP A 236 18.49 0.08 14.55
N ARG A 237 18.34 0.74 13.41
CA ARG A 237 17.88 2.14 13.29
C ARG A 237 16.38 2.31 13.31
N PHE A 238 15.64 1.21 13.30
CA PHE A 238 14.19 1.19 13.33
C PHE A 238 13.66 0.48 14.57
N VAL A 239 12.46 0.86 14.95
CA VAL A 239 11.64 0.04 15.83
C VAL A 239 10.67 -0.74 14.98
N THR A 240 10.64 -2.04 15.15
CA THR A 240 9.84 -2.92 14.30
C THR A 240 8.42 -3.07 14.83
N ILE A 241 7.44 -2.94 13.92
CA ILE A 241 6.03 -3.29 14.12
C ILE A 241 5.70 -4.41 13.15
N GLU A 242 5.39 -5.58 13.68
CA GLU A 242 4.94 -6.70 12.87
C GLU A 242 3.45 -6.53 12.52
N MET A 243 3.13 -6.64 11.24
CA MET A 243 1.79 -6.51 10.69
C MET A 243 1.32 -7.88 10.22
N ASP A 244 0.31 -8.40 10.90
CA ASP A 244 -0.30 -9.68 10.55
C ASP A 244 -1.37 -9.49 9.47
N LEU A 245 -1.73 -10.58 8.81
CA LEU A 245 -2.95 -10.63 8.01
C LEU A 245 -4.16 -10.57 8.95
N LEU A 246 -5.26 -10.03 8.46
CA LEU A 246 -6.50 -9.97 9.21
C LEU A 246 -7.03 -11.40 9.46
N ASP A 247 -7.61 -11.62 10.63
CA ASP A 247 -8.43 -12.79 10.88
C ASP A 247 -9.78 -12.70 10.13
N LYS A 248 -10.52 -13.80 10.08
CA LYS A 248 -11.80 -13.88 9.38
C LYS A 248 -12.76 -12.74 9.76
N GLN A 249 -12.92 -12.49 11.06
CA GLN A 249 -13.88 -11.48 11.54
C GLN A 249 -13.46 -10.07 11.12
N SER A 250 -12.20 -9.73 11.32
CA SER A 250 -11.63 -8.44 10.92
C SER A 250 -11.64 -8.23 9.41
N GLU A 251 -11.42 -9.30 8.63
CA GLU A 251 -11.52 -9.27 7.18
C GLU A 251 -12.95 -8.97 6.73
N PHE A 252 -13.94 -9.67 7.30
CA PHE A 252 -15.35 -9.46 7.01
C PHE A 252 -15.78 -8.01 7.36
N GLU A 253 -15.39 -7.51 8.53
CA GLU A 253 -15.70 -6.13 8.95
C GLU A 253 -15.10 -5.10 7.98
N LEU A 254 -13.87 -5.33 7.50
CA LEU A 254 -13.25 -4.48 6.49
C LEU A 254 -14.04 -4.49 5.18
N LEU A 255 -14.42 -5.66 4.69
CA LEU A 255 -15.16 -5.80 3.44
C LEU A 255 -16.54 -5.15 3.56
N LYS A 256 -17.26 -5.38 4.66
CA LYS A 256 -18.55 -4.76 4.94
C LYS A 256 -18.47 -3.23 5.05
N PHE A 257 -17.42 -2.71 5.70
CA PHE A 257 -17.19 -1.27 5.78
C PHE A 257 -16.95 -0.64 4.40
N LYS A 258 -16.20 -1.33 3.52
CA LYS A 258 -15.90 -0.83 2.17
C LYS A 258 -17.08 -0.96 1.20
N PHE A 259 -17.85 -2.01 1.34
CA PHE A 259 -18.95 -2.40 0.44
C PHE A 259 -20.22 -2.68 1.23
N PRO A 260 -20.83 -1.64 1.84
CA PRO A 260 -21.94 -1.83 2.79
C PRO A 260 -23.21 -2.40 2.18
N GLU A 261 -23.39 -2.26 0.86
CA GLU A 261 -24.56 -2.75 0.11
C GLU A 261 -24.33 -4.11 -0.58
N ALA A 262 -23.11 -4.66 -0.49
CA ALA A 262 -22.82 -5.98 -1.05
C ALA A 262 -23.47 -7.11 -0.23
N ASP A 263 -23.73 -8.27 -0.87
CA ASP A 263 -24.29 -9.44 -0.18
C ASP A 263 -23.39 -9.89 1.00
N GLU A 264 -23.89 -9.74 2.22
CA GLU A 264 -23.14 -10.10 3.44
C GLU A 264 -22.70 -11.56 3.47
N TYR A 265 -23.50 -12.47 2.89
CA TYR A 265 -23.16 -13.88 2.81
C TYR A 265 -21.90 -14.07 1.94
N ALA A 266 -21.86 -13.42 0.78
CA ALA A 266 -20.72 -13.51 -0.12
C ALA A 266 -19.46 -12.84 0.50
N LEU A 267 -19.60 -11.69 1.19
CA LEU A 267 -18.49 -11.07 1.90
C LEU A 267 -17.94 -11.95 3.03
N ASN A 268 -18.82 -12.63 3.79
CA ASN A 268 -18.38 -13.59 4.81
C ASN A 268 -17.71 -14.81 4.19
N ALA A 269 -18.19 -15.30 3.06
CA ALA A 269 -17.56 -16.39 2.31
C ALA A 269 -16.14 -16.02 1.86
N LEU A 270 -15.94 -14.82 1.31
CA LEU A 270 -14.60 -14.31 0.95
C LEU A 270 -13.65 -14.28 2.16
N ALA A 271 -14.12 -13.80 3.32
CA ALA A 271 -13.33 -13.77 4.53
C ALA A 271 -12.95 -15.19 5.02
N GLU A 272 -13.87 -16.14 4.93
CA GLU A 272 -13.63 -17.56 5.26
C GLU A 272 -12.62 -18.21 4.32
N ILE A 273 -12.76 -17.99 3.00
CA ILE A 273 -11.85 -18.51 1.98
C ILE A 273 -10.43 -17.99 2.23
N ALA A 274 -10.28 -16.68 2.52
CA ALA A 274 -8.98 -16.11 2.82
C ALA A 274 -8.38 -16.70 4.09
N ASP A 275 -9.16 -16.80 5.17
CA ASP A 275 -8.69 -17.38 6.43
C ASP A 275 -8.29 -18.85 6.26
N THR A 276 -9.09 -19.64 5.53
CA THR A 276 -8.79 -21.04 5.23
C THR A 276 -7.47 -21.17 4.48
N THR A 277 -7.22 -20.38 3.43
CA THR A 277 -5.95 -20.46 2.69
C THR A 277 -4.75 -20.06 3.54
N ARG A 278 -4.91 -19.07 4.44
CA ARG A 278 -3.88 -18.61 5.39
C ARG A 278 -3.56 -19.66 6.46
N GLN A 279 -4.57 -20.43 6.91
CA GLN A 279 -4.37 -21.52 7.85
C GLN A 279 -3.70 -22.72 7.19
N LEU A 280 -4.11 -23.07 5.97
CA LEU A 280 -3.53 -24.20 5.23
C LEU A 280 -2.03 -24.06 5.02
N ILE A 281 -1.53 -22.89 4.64
CA ILE A 281 -0.08 -22.67 4.44
C ILE A 281 0.74 -22.88 5.72
N LYS A 282 0.14 -22.70 6.89
CA LYS A 282 0.81 -22.96 8.18
C LYS A 282 0.99 -24.44 8.48
N THR A 283 0.36 -25.33 7.71
CA THR A 283 0.47 -26.78 7.90
C THR A 283 1.55 -27.37 6.99
N ASP A 284 2.34 -28.29 7.48
CA ASP A 284 3.43 -28.96 6.74
C ASP A 284 2.96 -29.76 5.51
N MET A 285 1.66 -30.02 5.38
CA MET A 285 1.04 -30.73 4.25
C MET A 285 0.14 -29.80 3.41
N SER A 286 0.50 -28.53 3.28
CA SER A 286 -0.33 -27.58 2.54
C SER A 286 -0.45 -27.97 1.06
N LYS A 287 -1.69 -28.02 0.57
CA LYS A 287 -1.99 -28.17 -0.86
C LYS A 287 -1.90 -26.84 -1.63
N VAL A 288 -1.65 -25.74 -0.93
CA VAL A 288 -1.54 -24.39 -1.51
C VAL A 288 -0.24 -23.75 -1.08
N SER A 289 0.44 -23.10 -2.01
CA SER A 289 1.68 -22.33 -1.78
C SER A 289 1.43 -20.83 -1.63
N THR A 290 0.22 -20.38 -1.98
CA THR A 290 -0.18 -18.97 -2.02
C THR A 290 -1.44 -18.75 -1.19
N ILE A 291 -1.55 -17.56 -0.58
CA ILE A 291 -2.71 -17.13 0.21
C ILE A 291 -3.60 -16.17 -0.56
N VAL A 292 -4.88 -16.15 -0.21
CA VAL A 292 -5.75 -15.02 -0.56
C VAL A 292 -5.43 -13.86 0.37
N SER A 293 -4.77 -12.83 -0.17
CA SER A 293 -4.45 -11.61 0.59
C SER A 293 -5.68 -10.72 0.74
N THR A 294 -5.69 -9.83 1.75
CA THR A 294 -6.75 -8.84 1.93
C THR A 294 -6.94 -7.94 0.69
N ARG A 295 -5.87 -7.68 -0.07
CA ARG A 295 -5.97 -6.91 -1.33
C ARG A 295 -6.80 -7.65 -2.37
N VAL A 296 -6.58 -8.94 -2.54
CA VAL A 296 -7.32 -9.81 -3.44
C VAL A 296 -8.79 -9.89 -3.03
N ASN A 297 -9.05 -10.05 -1.72
CA ASN A 297 -10.42 -10.06 -1.21
C ASN A 297 -11.17 -8.75 -1.42
N VAL A 298 -10.51 -7.61 -1.25
CA VAL A 298 -11.11 -6.29 -1.51
C VAL A 298 -11.48 -6.15 -2.99
N GLU A 299 -10.67 -6.68 -3.90
CA GLU A 299 -10.99 -6.70 -5.34
C GLU A 299 -12.19 -7.60 -5.63
N ALA A 300 -12.20 -8.83 -5.10
CA ALA A 300 -13.33 -9.74 -5.24
C ALA A 300 -14.63 -9.16 -4.67
N ALA A 301 -14.56 -8.53 -3.50
CA ALA A 301 -15.72 -7.87 -2.88
C ALA A 301 -16.22 -6.67 -3.71
N GLY A 302 -15.32 -5.96 -4.39
CA GLY A 302 -15.67 -4.90 -5.34
C GLY A 302 -16.47 -5.44 -6.53
N LEU A 303 -16.07 -6.58 -7.08
CA LEU A 303 -16.83 -7.25 -8.15
C LEU A 303 -18.23 -7.67 -7.68
N ILE A 304 -18.34 -8.25 -6.46
CA ILE A 304 -19.66 -8.61 -5.88
C ILE A 304 -20.53 -7.36 -5.67
N TYR A 305 -19.94 -6.26 -5.21
CA TYR A 305 -20.65 -4.99 -5.07
C TYR A 305 -21.16 -4.46 -6.41
N ASP A 306 -20.44 -4.72 -7.51
CA ASP A 306 -20.81 -4.35 -8.88
C ASP A 306 -21.77 -5.37 -9.55
N GLY A 307 -22.25 -6.39 -8.80
CA GLY A 307 -23.29 -7.32 -9.21
C GLY A 307 -22.80 -8.66 -9.78
N PHE A 308 -21.51 -8.95 -9.71
CA PHE A 308 -20.98 -10.29 -10.03
C PHE A 308 -21.33 -11.28 -8.91
N ASP A 309 -21.57 -12.54 -9.27
CA ASP A 309 -21.71 -13.59 -8.26
C ASP A 309 -20.37 -13.98 -7.64
N LEU A 310 -20.42 -14.76 -6.54
CA LEU A 310 -19.21 -15.17 -5.80
C LEU A 310 -18.24 -15.96 -6.68
N MET A 311 -18.75 -16.84 -7.57
CA MET A 311 -17.91 -17.66 -8.43
C MET A 311 -17.25 -16.82 -9.52
N GLU A 312 -18.00 -15.94 -10.18
CA GLU A 312 -17.48 -15.01 -11.17
C GLU A 312 -16.40 -14.10 -10.58
N ALA A 313 -16.68 -13.51 -9.42
CA ALA A 313 -15.72 -12.68 -8.71
C ALA A 313 -14.43 -13.46 -8.35
N ALA A 314 -14.59 -14.72 -7.94
CA ALA A 314 -13.45 -15.56 -7.60
C ALA A 314 -12.65 -16.01 -8.84
N GLU A 315 -13.28 -16.30 -9.95
CA GLU A 315 -12.60 -16.65 -11.21
C GLU A 315 -11.71 -15.53 -11.72
N ILE A 316 -12.12 -14.29 -11.52
CA ILE A 316 -11.38 -13.10 -11.98
C ILE A 316 -10.32 -12.66 -10.94
N ALA A 317 -10.70 -12.57 -9.67
CA ALA A 317 -9.86 -11.94 -8.65
C ALA A 317 -9.03 -12.93 -7.81
N ILE A 318 -9.47 -14.18 -7.62
CA ILE A 318 -8.84 -15.12 -6.68
C ILE A 318 -8.08 -16.23 -7.42
N LEU A 319 -8.75 -16.99 -8.28
CA LEU A 319 -8.20 -18.20 -8.89
C LEU A 319 -6.91 -17.98 -9.73
N PRO A 320 -6.70 -16.83 -10.41
CA PRO A 320 -5.47 -16.59 -11.17
C PRO A 320 -4.19 -16.57 -10.32
N TYR A 321 -4.29 -16.36 -9.02
CA TYR A 321 -3.13 -16.37 -8.10
C TYR A 321 -2.62 -17.76 -7.77
N PHE A 322 -3.40 -18.81 -8.06
CA PHE A 322 -3.08 -20.20 -7.75
C PHE A 322 -2.62 -20.94 -8.99
N SER A 323 -1.58 -21.78 -8.83
CA SER A 323 -1.03 -22.57 -9.94
C SER A 323 -2.06 -23.56 -10.47
N ASN A 324 -2.07 -23.71 -11.81
CA ASN A 324 -2.85 -24.75 -12.49
C ASN A 324 -2.00 -26.00 -12.79
N ASP A 325 -0.75 -26.04 -12.34
CA ASP A 325 0.13 -27.18 -12.54
C ASP A 325 -0.38 -28.36 -11.71
N GLY A 326 -0.44 -29.55 -12.31
CA GLY A 326 -0.99 -30.75 -11.68
C GLY A 326 -2.43 -31.10 -12.11
N GLY A 327 -3.06 -30.33 -13.01
CA GLY A 327 -4.39 -30.64 -13.52
C GLY A 327 -5.46 -30.68 -12.43
N LEU A 328 -6.12 -31.82 -12.25
CA LEU A 328 -7.20 -31.99 -11.24
C LEU A 328 -6.69 -31.87 -9.79
N ASP A 329 -5.40 -32.09 -9.54
CA ASP A 329 -4.79 -31.99 -8.21
C ASP A 329 -4.10 -30.61 -8.02
N SER A 330 -4.33 -29.67 -8.93
CA SER A 330 -3.72 -28.32 -8.85
C SER A 330 -4.27 -27.50 -7.69
N GLU A 331 -3.45 -26.55 -7.21
CA GLU A 331 -3.87 -25.58 -6.19
C GLU A 331 -5.15 -24.84 -6.60
N ARG A 332 -5.25 -24.47 -7.88
CA ARG A 332 -6.40 -23.74 -8.42
C ARG A 332 -7.68 -24.57 -8.32
N VAL A 333 -7.64 -25.85 -8.67
CA VAL A 333 -8.79 -26.74 -8.55
C VAL A 333 -9.20 -26.91 -7.09
N PHE A 334 -8.23 -27.08 -6.20
CA PHE A 334 -8.51 -27.19 -4.76
C PHE A 334 -9.20 -25.92 -4.22
N VAL A 335 -8.69 -24.72 -4.58
CA VAL A 335 -9.30 -23.46 -4.14
C VAL A 335 -10.67 -23.25 -4.80
N LYS A 336 -10.84 -23.63 -6.07
CA LYS A 336 -12.16 -23.61 -6.73
C LYS A 336 -13.19 -24.47 -5.99
N GLN A 337 -12.82 -25.68 -5.58
CA GLN A 337 -13.68 -26.56 -4.76
C GLN A 337 -13.98 -25.94 -3.38
N LEU A 338 -13.03 -25.26 -2.77
CA LEU A 338 -13.26 -24.52 -1.53
C LEU A 338 -14.32 -23.43 -1.71
N ILE A 339 -14.24 -22.67 -2.79
CA ILE A 339 -15.18 -21.57 -3.11
C ILE A 339 -16.57 -22.13 -3.40
N GLN A 340 -16.67 -23.26 -4.12
CA GLN A 340 -17.96 -23.90 -4.47
C GLN A 340 -18.79 -24.27 -3.24
N LYS A 341 -18.17 -24.51 -2.08
CA LYS A 341 -18.92 -24.80 -0.83
C LYS A 341 -19.78 -23.61 -0.36
N TYR A 342 -19.45 -22.38 -0.80
CA TYR A 342 -20.15 -21.16 -0.43
C TYR A 342 -21.06 -20.61 -1.55
N VAL A 343 -21.05 -21.24 -2.72
CA VAL A 343 -21.96 -20.87 -3.81
C VAL A 343 -23.34 -21.38 -3.46
N LYS A 344 -24.32 -20.50 -3.42
CA LYS A 344 -25.72 -20.87 -3.24
C LYS A 344 -26.19 -21.57 -4.52
N THR A 345 -26.38 -22.86 -4.48
CA THR A 345 -27.02 -23.60 -5.57
C THR A 345 -28.51 -23.25 -5.57
N THR A 346 -28.99 -22.60 -6.62
CA THR A 346 -30.44 -22.51 -6.86
C THR A 346 -30.94 -23.86 -7.35
N ASP A 347 -32.15 -24.28 -6.93
CA ASP A 347 -32.74 -25.56 -7.32
C ASP A 347 -32.76 -25.78 -8.85
N GLU A 348 -32.85 -24.73 -9.64
CA GLU A 348 -32.78 -24.76 -11.12
C GLU A 348 -31.38 -25.19 -11.65
N GLN A 349 -30.28 -24.86 -10.97
CA GLN A 349 -28.93 -25.31 -11.38
C GLN A 349 -28.71 -26.79 -11.08
N LEU A 350 -29.21 -27.29 -9.96
CA LEU A 350 -29.20 -28.72 -9.62
C LEU A 350 -29.95 -29.58 -10.66
N PHE A 351 -31.06 -29.09 -11.18
CA PHE A 351 -31.85 -29.79 -12.22
C PHE A 351 -31.18 -29.75 -13.59
N ASN A 352 -30.35 -28.75 -13.90
CA ASN A 352 -29.61 -28.68 -15.16
C ASN A 352 -28.36 -29.54 -15.14
N GLU A 353 -27.61 -29.61 -14.05
CA GLU A 353 -26.47 -30.54 -13.89
C GLU A 353 -26.88 -32.00 -13.98
N VAL A 354 -28.02 -32.36 -13.40
CA VAL A 354 -28.58 -33.73 -13.51
C VAL A 354 -29.04 -34.06 -14.96
N LYS A 355 -29.45 -33.06 -15.74
CA LYS A 355 -29.80 -33.27 -17.15
C LYS A 355 -28.58 -33.44 -18.05
N ASP A 356 -27.49 -32.73 -17.76
CA ASP A 356 -26.24 -32.83 -18.53
C ASP A 356 -25.50 -34.16 -18.23
N GLU A 357 -25.59 -34.70 -17.02
CA GLU A 357 -25.11 -36.06 -16.70
C GLU A 357 -25.95 -37.16 -17.37
N ALA A 358 -27.26 -36.98 -17.42
CA ALA A 358 -28.17 -37.98 -18.08
C ALA A 358 -28.04 -37.98 -19.62
N THR A 359 -27.64 -36.89 -20.24
CA THR A 359 -27.40 -36.82 -21.70
C THR A 359 -26.09 -37.39 -22.15
N ASN A 360 -25.09 -37.52 -21.25
CA ASN A 360 -23.78 -38.09 -21.57
C ASN A 360 -23.76 -39.65 -21.45
N GLU A 361 -24.78 -40.30 -20.91
CA GLU A 361 -24.88 -41.76 -20.85
C GLU A 361 -25.54 -42.42 -22.06
N GLU A 362 -26.15 -41.69 -23.02
CA GLU A 362 -26.83 -42.26 -24.16
C GLU A 362 -26.06 -42.31 -25.48
N GLU A 363 -24.79 -41.91 -25.57
CA GLU A 363 -23.93 -42.07 -26.75
C GLU A 363 -22.85 -43.12 -26.63
N ILE A 364 -23.19 -44.33 -26.20
CA ILE A 364 -22.36 -45.52 -26.48
C ILE A 364 -23.29 -46.58 -27.09
N VAL A 365 -23.56 -46.46 -28.41
CA VAL A 365 -24.09 -47.58 -29.20
C VAL A 365 -23.29 -47.75 -30.46
N TRP A 366 -22.47 -48.83 -30.45
CA TRP A 366 -21.90 -49.62 -31.57
C TRP A 366 -20.95 -48.96 -32.55
#